data_c989791395d88f5ce70df33734ed11ad
#
_entry.id   c989791395d88f5ce70df33734ed11ad
#
_cell.length_a   1.000
_cell.length_b   1.000
_cell.length_c   1.000
_cell.angle_alpha   90.00
_cell.angle_beta   90.00
_cell.angle_gamma   90.00
#
_symmetry.space_group_name_H-M   'P 1'
#
loop_
_entity.id
_entity.type
_entity.pdbx_description
1 polymer ?
#
loop_
_entity_poly.entity_id
_entity_poly.type
_entity_poly.pdbx_seq_one_letter_code
_entity_poly.pdbx_strand_id
1 'polypeptide(L)'
;MKVRAQIGMVLNLDKCIGCHTCSVTCKNVWTSRPGVEYAWFNNVETKPGIGYPKEWENQSKWNGGWVRKADGSIEPRQGGKWKLLMKIFANPNLPEIDDYYEPFTFDYDHLQSAPEMKASPTARPRSLITGQQMDKIVWGPNWEEILGGEYAKRSVDSNLDNFDAAQKAMVGEFENTFMMYLPRLCEHCLNPACVASCPSGSIYKREEDGIVLIDQDKCRGWRMCVSGCPYKKIYYNWKSGKAEKCIFCYPRIEAGQPTVCSETCVGRIRYLGVLLYDADRIQEAASVERDKDLYQAQLDIFLDPNDPKVIEQARKDGIPDAWMAAARKSPVYKMAIDWKVALPLHPEYRTLPMVWYVPPLSPITAATQAGHVGHNGQLPDVNQLRIPVQYLANLLTAGDTIPVVRALERMLAMRAFQRSKHVDGETNLAVLQQVGLTQDMVEDMYHTMAIANYEDRFVIPSTHREYAENTFNVRGGCGFSFGNGCSEGTGETSLFGSEKRRTIPIQAEI
;
A
#
# COMPACT_ATOMS: atom_id res chain seq x y z
N MET A 1 -25.69 -11.20 8.78
CA MET A 1 -24.41 -10.49 9.09
C MET A 1 -23.43 -11.50 9.62
N LYS A 2 -22.35 -11.72 8.89
CA LYS A 2 -21.23 -12.57 9.29
C LYS A 2 -20.03 -11.68 9.52
N VAL A 3 -19.67 -11.48 10.79
CA VAL A 3 -18.57 -10.59 11.17
C VAL A 3 -17.22 -11.28 10.93
N ARG A 4 -16.33 -10.59 10.24
CA ARG A 4 -14.93 -10.99 10.04
C ARG A 4 -14.01 -9.85 10.39
N ALA A 5 -12.77 -10.18 10.73
CA ALA A 5 -11.72 -9.21 11.00
C ALA A 5 -10.65 -9.27 9.91
N GLN A 6 -10.09 -8.12 9.59
CA GLN A 6 -8.93 -8.04 8.69
C GLN A 6 -7.97 -6.96 9.15
N ILE A 7 -6.68 -7.24 9.03
CA ILE A 7 -5.64 -6.22 9.16
C ILE A 7 -5.58 -5.41 7.88
N GLY A 8 -5.70 -4.10 8.03
CA GLY A 8 -5.54 -3.11 6.96
C GLY A 8 -4.32 -2.23 7.17
N MET A 9 -4.01 -1.44 6.15
CA MET A 9 -2.93 -0.45 6.19
C MET A 9 -3.42 0.89 5.66
N VAL A 10 -2.97 1.99 6.26
CA VAL A 10 -3.06 3.32 5.68
C VAL A 10 -1.68 3.83 5.34
N LEU A 11 -1.57 4.51 4.21
CA LEU A 11 -0.37 5.18 3.70
C LEU A 11 -0.65 6.68 3.58
N ASN A 12 0.00 7.47 4.40
CA ASN A 12 -0.13 8.93 4.33
C ASN A 12 0.81 9.50 3.26
N LEU A 13 0.28 9.76 2.06
CA LEU A 13 1.07 10.25 0.92
C LEU A 13 1.59 11.68 1.15
N ASP A 14 0.90 12.47 1.96
CA ASP A 14 1.30 13.84 2.27
C ASP A 14 2.68 13.94 2.96
N LYS A 15 3.08 12.87 3.65
CA LYS A 15 4.37 12.78 4.34
C LYS A 15 5.41 11.91 3.61
N CYS A 16 5.05 11.31 2.47
CA CYS A 16 5.96 10.45 1.73
C CYS A 16 7.01 11.29 0.97
N ILE A 17 8.27 11.05 1.27
CA ILE A 17 9.41 11.76 0.65
C ILE A 17 10.11 10.94 -0.43
N GLY A 18 9.57 9.77 -0.81
CA GLY A 18 10.17 8.92 -1.83
C GLY A 18 11.56 8.34 -1.49
N CYS A 19 11.89 8.19 -0.21
CA CYS A 19 13.22 7.72 0.21
C CYS A 19 13.54 6.26 -0.08
N HIS A 20 12.58 5.47 -0.56
CA HIS A 20 12.68 4.05 -0.92
C HIS A 20 13.12 3.09 0.20
N THR A 21 13.38 3.54 1.43
CA THR A 21 13.80 2.67 2.53
C THR A 21 12.86 1.48 2.72
N CYS A 22 11.54 1.72 2.67
CA CYS A 22 10.53 0.66 2.76
C CYS A 22 10.62 -0.36 1.61
N SER A 23 11.00 0.06 0.41
CA SER A 23 11.16 -0.81 -0.77
C SER A 23 12.41 -1.67 -0.66
N VAL A 24 13.54 -1.04 -0.34
CA VAL A 24 14.84 -1.72 -0.23
C VAL A 24 14.82 -2.74 0.91
N THR A 25 14.29 -2.38 2.07
CA THR A 25 14.21 -3.31 3.19
C THR A 25 13.29 -4.50 2.89
N CYS A 26 12.13 -4.24 2.28
CA CYS A 26 11.24 -5.31 1.83
C CYS A 26 11.90 -6.21 0.79
N LYS A 27 12.64 -5.63 -0.15
CA LYS A 27 13.43 -6.34 -1.16
C LYS A 27 14.44 -7.29 -0.52
N ASN A 28 15.24 -6.77 0.39
CA ASN A 28 16.29 -7.54 1.07
C ASN A 28 15.74 -8.70 1.88
N VAL A 29 14.58 -8.52 2.50
CA VAL A 29 13.97 -9.58 3.32
C VAL A 29 13.30 -10.65 2.45
N TRP A 30 12.59 -10.26 1.37
CA TRP A 30 11.66 -11.17 0.70
C TRP A 30 12.05 -11.53 -0.73
N THR A 31 12.67 -10.65 -1.50
CA THR A 31 12.87 -10.86 -2.94
C THR A 31 14.32 -10.77 -3.42
N SER A 32 15.31 -10.56 -2.54
CA SER A 32 16.73 -10.67 -2.89
C SER A 32 17.18 -12.11 -2.90
N ARG A 33 16.61 -12.92 -3.79
CA ARG A 33 16.91 -14.34 -3.93
C ARG A 33 16.66 -14.82 -5.37
N PRO A 34 17.34 -15.91 -5.78
CA PRO A 34 17.27 -16.39 -7.16
C PRO A 34 15.86 -16.66 -7.66
N GLY A 35 15.54 -16.12 -8.83
CA GLY A 35 14.27 -16.29 -9.54
C GLY A 35 13.25 -15.18 -9.31
N VAL A 36 13.45 -14.29 -8.33
CA VAL A 36 12.57 -13.16 -8.01
C VAL A 36 13.32 -11.84 -7.88
N GLU A 37 14.52 -11.75 -8.43
CA GLU A 37 15.37 -10.55 -8.36
C GLU A 37 14.68 -9.34 -8.98
N TYR A 38 13.88 -9.54 -10.01
CA TYR A 38 13.09 -8.48 -10.65
C TYR A 38 11.87 -8.05 -9.84
N ALA A 39 11.44 -8.84 -8.86
CA ALA A 39 10.20 -8.61 -8.12
C ALA A 39 10.36 -7.59 -7.00
N TRP A 40 9.36 -6.73 -6.84
CA TRP A 40 9.25 -5.73 -5.77
C TRP A 40 7.91 -5.85 -5.09
N PHE A 41 7.86 -6.55 -3.97
CA PHE A 41 6.61 -6.68 -3.20
C PHE A 41 6.10 -5.33 -2.71
N ASN A 42 7.00 -4.46 -2.30
CA ASN A 42 6.72 -3.06 -2.04
C ASN A 42 7.64 -2.20 -2.92
N ASN A 43 7.07 -1.22 -3.61
CA ASN A 43 7.81 -0.22 -4.38
C ASN A 43 7.16 1.15 -4.16
N VAL A 44 7.88 2.20 -4.49
CA VAL A 44 7.38 3.58 -4.43
C VAL A 44 7.45 4.17 -5.83
N GLU A 45 6.33 4.64 -6.33
CA GLU A 45 6.20 5.23 -7.66
C GLU A 45 6.09 6.74 -7.56
N THR A 46 6.63 7.46 -8.54
CA THR A 46 6.32 8.87 -8.75
C THR A 46 5.06 8.97 -9.57
N LYS A 47 4.14 9.84 -9.18
CA LYS A 47 2.90 10.11 -9.88
C LYS A 47 2.78 11.61 -10.21
N PRO A 48 2.33 11.96 -11.43
CA PRO A 48 2.05 11.09 -12.60
C PRO A 48 3.27 10.30 -13.09
N GLY A 49 3.07 9.09 -13.61
CA GLY A 49 4.14 8.22 -14.11
C GLY A 49 3.65 6.84 -14.56
N ILE A 50 4.53 6.12 -15.25
CA ILE A 50 4.19 4.84 -15.87
C ILE A 50 4.14 3.64 -14.90
N GLY A 51 4.69 3.76 -13.71
CA GLY A 51 4.61 2.73 -12.66
C GLY A 51 5.46 1.47 -12.89
N TYR A 52 5.24 0.46 -12.02
CA TYR A 52 5.95 -0.80 -12.03
C TYR A 52 5.00 -1.99 -11.76
N PRO A 53 4.78 -2.93 -12.66
CA PRO A 53 5.27 -2.94 -14.06
C PRO A 53 4.78 -1.73 -14.85
N LYS A 54 5.42 -1.46 -15.98
CA LYS A 54 5.09 -0.31 -16.83
C LYS A 54 3.60 -0.34 -17.20
N GLU A 55 2.94 0.81 -17.04
CA GLU A 55 1.52 1.00 -17.36
C GLU A 55 0.57 0.02 -16.64
N TRP A 56 0.87 -0.37 -15.39
CA TRP A 56 0.08 -1.36 -14.67
C TRP A 56 -1.40 -0.97 -14.51
N GLU A 57 -1.72 0.32 -14.54
CA GLU A 57 -3.08 0.85 -14.43
C GLU A 57 -3.90 0.66 -15.72
N ASN A 58 -3.25 0.46 -16.86
CA ASN A 58 -3.91 0.26 -18.15
C ASN A 58 -4.57 -1.14 -18.23
N GLN A 59 -5.82 -1.22 -17.76
CA GLN A 59 -6.56 -2.49 -17.77
C GLN A 59 -7.04 -2.91 -19.17
N SER A 60 -6.94 -2.07 -20.18
CA SER A 60 -7.14 -2.47 -21.58
C SER A 60 -6.01 -3.42 -22.04
N LYS A 61 -4.78 -3.17 -21.58
CA LYS A 61 -3.61 -4.02 -21.79
C LYS A 61 -3.65 -5.25 -20.87
N TRP A 62 -3.89 -5.05 -19.58
CA TRP A 62 -3.65 -6.05 -18.55
C TRP A 62 -4.85 -6.93 -18.21
N ASN A 63 -6.05 -6.43 -18.42
CA ASN A 63 -7.32 -7.16 -18.24
C ASN A 63 -7.45 -7.80 -16.85
N GLY A 64 -7.01 -7.11 -15.78
CA GLY A 64 -7.11 -7.54 -14.39
C GLY A 64 -8.36 -7.02 -13.67
N GLY A 65 -8.62 -7.56 -12.47
CA GLY A 65 -9.77 -7.16 -11.66
C GLY A 65 -11.07 -7.81 -12.08
N TRP A 66 -12.18 -7.16 -11.74
CA TRP A 66 -13.54 -7.65 -12.00
C TRP A 66 -14.27 -6.77 -12.99
N VAL A 67 -15.25 -7.33 -13.67
CA VAL A 67 -16.21 -6.62 -14.53
C VAL A 67 -17.61 -6.95 -14.10
N ARG A 68 -18.49 -5.95 -14.06
CA ARG A 68 -19.92 -6.12 -13.85
C ARG A 68 -20.60 -6.44 -15.18
N LYS A 69 -21.41 -7.49 -15.21
CA LYS A 69 -22.21 -7.90 -16.35
C LYS A 69 -23.54 -7.14 -16.38
N ALA A 70 -24.24 -7.24 -17.50
CA ALA A 70 -25.55 -6.63 -17.66
C ALA A 70 -26.62 -7.18 -16.68
N ASP A 71 -26.45 -8.43 -16.23
CA ASP A 71 -27.31 -9.07 -15.24
C ASP A 71 -27.01 -8.65 -13.78
N GLY A 72 -26.04 -7.75 -13.59
CA GLY A 72 -25.62 -7.28 -12.28
C GLY A 72 -24.58 -8.15 -11.59
N SER A 73 -24.29 -9.33 -12.09
CA SER A 73 -23.24 -10.20 -11.55
C SER A 73 -21.84 -9.67 -11.86
N ILE A 74 -20.85 -10.06 -11.06
CA ILE A 74 -19.45 -9.74 -11.34
C ILE A 74 -18.68 -10.99 -11.77
N GLU A 75 -17.77 -10.82 -12.70
CA GLU A 75 -16.88 -11.87 -13.21
C GLU A 75 -15.45 -11.34 -13.30
N PRO A 76 -14.42 -12.16 -13.03
CA PRO A 76 -13.04 -11.76 -13.33
C PRO A 76 -12.91 -11.34 -14.79
N ARG A 77 -12.24 -10.24 -15.08
CA ARG A 77 -12.02 -9.79 -16.48
C ARG A 77 -11.33 -10.84 -17.34
N GLN A 78 -10.53 -11.71 -16.74
CA GLN A 78 -9.91 -12.85 -17.40
C GLN A 78 -10.94 -13.89 -17.93
N GLY A 79 -12.19 -13.82 -17.46
CA GLY A 79 -13.29 -14.70 -17.77
C GLY A 79 -13.57 -15.72 -16.68
N GLY A 80 -14.71 -16.43 -16.79
CA GLY A 80 -15.11 -17.48 -15.88
C GLY A 80 -14.21 -18.73 -15.94
N LYS A 81 -14.47 -19.69 -15.05
CA LYS A 81 -13.62 -20.88 -14.82
C LYS A 81 -13.21 -21.62 -16.11
N TRP A 82 -14.10 -21.79 -17.06
CA TRP A 82 -13.81 -22.46 -18.33
C TRP A 82 -12.84 -21.67 -19.21
N LYS A 83 -13.01 -20.36 -19.32
CA LYS A 83 -12.09 -19.50 -20.05
C LYS A 83 -10.71 -19.47 -19.40
N LEU A 84 -10.65 -19.48 -18.07
CA LEU A 84 -9.40 -19.55 -17.32
C LEU A 84 -8.64 -20.85 -17.57
N LEU A 85 -9.34 -21.99 -17.62
CA LEU A 85 -8.74 -23.29 -17.94
C LEU A 85 -8.15 -23.31 -19.35
N MET A 86 -8.84 -22.75 -20.34
CA MET A 86 -8.31 -22.65 -21.71
C MET A 86 -7.08 -21.73 -21.80
N LYS A 87 -7.03 -20.67 -20.99
CA LYS A 87 -5.90 -19.75 -20.94
C LYS A 87 -4.65 -20.29 -20.24
N ILE A 88 -4.70 -21.46 -19.62
CA ILE A 88 -3.51 -22.12 -19.04
C ILE A 88 -2.41 -22.30 -20.10
N PHE A 89 -2.79 -22.57 -21.33
CA PHE A 89 -1.85 -22.79 -22.44
C PHE A 89 -1.44 -21.51 -23.18
N ALA A 90 -2.25 -20.44 -23.08
CA ALA A 90 -1.97 -19.16 -23.73
C ALA A 90 -2.59 -18.01 -22.94
N ASN A 91 -1.78 -17.31 -22.15
CA ASN A 91 -2.22 -16.13 -21.37
C ASN A 91 -1.60 -14.86 -21.96
N PRO A 92 -2.33 -14.12 -22.80
CA PRO A 92 -1.79 -12.93 -23.48
C PRO A 92 -1.62 -11.71 -22.57
N ASN A 93 -2.17 -11.73 -21.35
CA ASN A 93 -2.15 -10.60 -20.45
C ASN A 93 -1.08 -10.73 -19.33
N LEU A 94 -0.06 -11.56 -19.55
CA LEU A 94 1.07 -11.67 -18.64
C LEU A 94 2.07 -10.55 -18.91
N PRO A 95 2.59 -9.89 -17.85
CA PRO A 95 3.74 -9.02 -18.00
C PRO A 95 4.96 -9.81 -18.50
N GLU A 96 5.67 -9.24 -19.47
CA GLU A 96 6.95 -9.70 -19.96
C GLU A 96 8.10 -9.05 -19.19
N ILE A 97 9.32 -9.49 -19.43
CA ILE A 97 10.49 -8.93 -18.74
C ILE A 97 10.67 -7.43 -19.06
N ASP A 98 10.30 -7.01 -20.27
CA ASP A 98 10.39 -5.61 -20.71
C ASP A 98 9.36 -4.70 -20.05
N ASP A 99 8.28 -5.25 -19.51
CA ASP A 99 7.31 -4.49 -18.69
C ASP A 99 7.86 -4.18 -17.29
N TYR A 100 8.86 -4.97 -16.85
CA TYR A 100 9.63 -4.71 -15.65
C TYR A 100 10.93 -3.99 -16.01
N TYR A 101 11.50 -3.30 -15.03
CA TYR A 101 12.81 -2.71 -15.21
C TYR A 101 13.90 -3.77 -15.02
N GLU A 102 15.01 -3.59 -15.71
CA GLU A 102 16.14 -4.51 -15.62
C GLU A 102 16.63 -4.67 -14.18
N PRO A 103 16.63 -5.89 -13.61
CA PRO A 103 17.12 -6.11 -12.26
C PRO A 103 18.64 -5.98 -12.23
N PHE A 104 19.14 -5.35 -11.17
CA PHE A 104 20.57 -5.17 -10.96
C PHE A 104 20.99 -5.45 -9.52
N THR A 105 22.27 -5.64 -9.31
CA THR A 105 22.94 -5.67 -8.02
C THR A 105 24.14 -4.75 -8.07
N PHE A 106 24.57 -4.27 -6.90
CA PHE A 106 25.89 -3.66 -6.79
C PHE A 106 26.95 -4.74 -6.61
N ASP A 107 28.15 -4.48 -7.11
CA ASP A 107 29.27 -5.41 -7.02
C ASP A 107 29.93 -5.31 -5.64
N TYR A 108 29.24 -5.78 -4.62
CA TYR A 108 29.71 -5.69 -3.23
C TYR A 108 30.95 -6.51 -2.97
N ASP A 109 31.11 -7.66 -3.65
CA ASP A 109 32.31 -8.50 -3.54
C ASP A 109 33.54 -7.76 -4.01
N HIS A 110 33.40 -6.96 -5.08
CA HIS A 110 34.47 -6.10 -5.55
C HIS A 110 34.83 -5.01 -4.54
N LEU A 111 33.84 -4.41 -3.90
CA LEU A 111 34.09 -3.42 -2.85
C LEU A 111 34.81 -4.00 -1.65
N GLN A 112 34.43 -5.22 -1.24
CA GLN A 112 35.03 -5.90 -0.10
C GLN A 112 36.44 -6.41 -0.38
N SER A 113 36.69 -6.83 -1.61
CA SER A 113 37.98 -7.40 -2.05
C SER A 113 38.92 -6.38 -2.68
N ALA A 114 38.50 -5.13 -2.84
CA ALA A 114 39.31 -4.12 -3.46
C ALA A 114 40.59 -3.85 -2.61
N PRO A 115 41.78 -3.76 -3.25
CA PRO A 115 43.01 -3.45 -2.55
C PRO A 115 42.97 -2.04 -1.95
N GLU A 116 43.75 -1.80 -0.91
CA GLU A 116 43.93 -0.44 -0.38
C GLU A 116 44.44 0.50 -1.48
N MET A 117 43.68 1.58 -1.69
CA MET A 117 43.94 2.57 -2.73
C MET A 117 43.81 3.99 -2.16
N LYS A 118 44.45 4.96 -2.83
CA LYS A 118 44.29 6.39 -2.49
C LYS A 118 42.86 6.90 -2.75
N ALA A 119 42.15 6.29 -3.66
CA ALA A 119 40.73 6.56 -3.96
C ALA A 119 39.87 5.40 -3.48
N SER A 120 38.74 5.71 -2.85
CA SER A 120 37.77 4.68 -2.43
C SER A 120 37.16 4.01 -3.65
N PRO A 121 37.06 2.69 -3.67
CA PRO A 121 36.32 1.99 -4.73
C PRO A 121 34.85 2.36 -4.68
N THR A 122 34.25 2.49 -5.87
CA THR A 122 32.81 2.81 -6.00
C THR A 122 32.06 1.57 -6.46
N ALA A 123 30.97 1.25 -5.77
CA ALA A 123 30.07 0.19 -6.23
C ALA A 123 29.45 0.59 -7.56
N ARG A 124 29.61 -0.27 -8.57
CA ARG A 124 28.97 -0.09 -9.88
C ARG A 124 27.82 -1.09 -10.01
N PRO A 125 26.68 -0.66 -10.56
CA PRO A 125 25.58 -1.58 -10.80
C PRO A 125 25.97 -2.60 -11.87
N ARG A 126 25.55 -3.84 -11.64
CA ARG A 126 25.72 -4.96 -12.58
C ARG A 126 24.36 -5.56 -12.87
N SER A 127 24.04 -5.72 -14.15
CA SER A 127 22.82 -6.37 -14.60
C SER A 127 22.75 -7.80 -14.07
N LEU A 128 21.62 -8.21 -13.53
CA LEU A 128 21.35 -9.61 -13.17
C LEU A 128 20.91 -10.45 -14.36
N ILE A 129 20.66 -9.82 -15.52
CA ILE A 129 20.32 -10.51 -16.78
C ILE A 129 21.58 -10.81 -17.57
N THR A 130 22.39 -9.78 -17.86
CA THR A 130 23.56 -9.90 -18.73
C THR A 130 24.86 -10.20 -17.96
N GLY A 131 24.89 -9.96 -16.65
CA GLY A 131 26.08 -10.05 -15.81
C GLY A 131 27.09 -8.93 -16.06
N GLN A 132 26.83 -7.98 -16.95
CA GLN A 132 27.71 -6.88 -17.28
C GLN A 132 27.49 -5.65 -16.39
N GLN A 133 28.48 -4.80 -16.28
CA GLN A 133 28.33 -3.51 -15.62
C GLN A 133 27.39 -2.61 -16.43
N MET A 134 26.51 -1.91 -15.73
CA MET A 134 25.55 -0.99 -16.33
C MET A 134 26.15 0.42 -16.33
N ASP A 135 26.07 1.10 -17.47
CA ASP A 135 26.49 2.51 -17.57
C ASP A 135 25.49 3.43 -16.89
N LYS A 136 24.23 3.03 -16.89
CA LYS A 136 23.10 3.80 -16.37
C LYS A 136 22.15 2.86 -15.65
N ILE A 137 21.68 3.25 -14.47
CA ILE A 137 20.60 2.56 -13.78
C ILE A 137 19.29 3.06 -14.35
N VAL A 138 18.69 2.26 -15.22
CA VAL A 138 17.30 2.43 -15.67
C VAL A 138 16.46 1.45 -14.88
N TRP A 139 16.18 1.78 -13.64
CA TRP A 139 15.62 0.83 -12.72
C TRP A 139 14.50 1.39 -11.88
N GLY A 140 13.57 0.47 -11.63
CA GLY A 140 12.54 0.66 -10.65
C GLY A 140 11.60 1.79 -11.00
N PRO A 141 10.54 1.91 -10.26
CA PRO A 141 9.47 2.83 -10.61
C PRO A 141 9.82 4.31 -10.49
N ASN A 142 10.89 4.68 -9.84
CA ASN A 142 11.15 6.10 -9.55
C ASN A 142 12.59 6.50 -9.72
N TRP A 143 13.25 5.86 -10.64
CA TRP A 143 14.58 6.24 -10.94
C TRP A 143 14.58 7.34 -12.02
N GLU A 144 15.67 7.54 -12.72
CA GLU A 144 15.93 8.67 -13.58
C GLU A 144 14.81 9.05 -14.57
N GLU A 145 14.11 8.08 -15.15
CA GLU A 145 13.04 8.33 -16.12
C GLU A 145 11.74 8.82 -15.48
N ILE A 146 11.61 8.72 -14.17
CA ILE A 146 10.35 8.92 -13.45
C ILE A 146 10.48 10.04 -12.40
N LEU A 147 11.69 10.33 -11.93
CA LEU A 147 11.97 11.52 -11.14
C LEU A 147 12.15 12.73 -12.07
N GLY A 148 11.03 13.28 -12.55
CA GLY A 148 11.08 14.40 -13.44
C GLY A 148 11.42 14.05 -14.89
N GLY A 149 11.17 12.80 -15.30
CA GLY A 149 11.37 12.36 -16.68
C GLY A 149 10.53 13.09 -17.71
N GLU A 150 10.82 12.86 -18.95
CA GLU A 150 10.18 13.51 -20.10
C GLU A 150 8.65 13.51 -20.01
N TYR A 151 8.02 14.62 -20.33
CA TYR A 151 6.57 14.78 -20.39
C TYR A 151 5.89 13.64 -21.19
N ALA A 152 6.50 13.21 -22.28
CA ALA A 152 5.99 12.12 -23.11
C ALA A 152 5.75 10.81 -22.32
N LYS A 153 6.58 10.52 -21.33
CA LYS A 153 6.42 9.32 -20.48
C LYS A 153 5.38 9.50 -19.38
N ARG A 154 5.25 10.71 -18.84
CA ARG A 154 4.25 11.02 -17.81
C ARG A 154 2.84 11.15 -18.38
N SER A 155 2.72 11.62 -19.61
CA SER A 155 1.44 11.81 -20.32
C SER A 155 0.70 10.50 -20.63
N VAL A 156 1.38 9.35 -20.54
CA VAL A 156 0.76 8.02 -20.71
C VAL A 156 0.18 7.45 -19.40
N ASP A 157 0.24 8.19 -18.29
CA ASP A 157 -0.42 7.81 -17.04
C ASP A 157 -1.94 7.72 -17.28
N SER A 158 -2.54 6.56 -17.04
CA SER A 158 -3.96 6.28 -17.29
C SER A 158 -4.91 7.21 -16.51
N ASN A 159 -4.44 7.79 -15.40
CA ASN A 159 -5.24 8.75 -14.63
C ASN A 159 -5.40 10.11 -15.34
N LEU A 160 -4.69 10.30 -16.44
CA LEU A 160 -4.82 11.48 -17.30
C LEU A 160 -5.70 11.24 -18.55
N ASP A 161 -6.24 10.04 -18.74
CA ASP A 161 -6.96 9.69 -19.98
C ASP A 161 -8.16 10.57 -20.26
N ASN A 162 -8.86 11.04 -19.23
CA ASN A 162 -10.01 11.95 -19.35
C ASN A 162 -9.65 13.43 -19.37
N PHE A 163 -8.36 13.78 -19.38
CA PHE A 163 -7.88 15.17 -19.51
C PHE A 163 -7.75 15.54 -20.98
N ASP A 164 -8.13 16.75 -21.32
CA ASP A 164 -7.84 17.30 -22.65
C ASP A 164 -6.35 17.65 -22.82
N ALA A 165 -5.94 18.00 -24.02
CA ALA A 165 -4.53 18.28 -24.32
C ALA A 165 -3.97 19.47 -23.52
N ALA A 166 -4.78 20.50 -23.26
CA ALA A 166 -4.37 21.67 -22.50
C ALA A 166 -4.21 21.33 -21.01
N GLN A 167 -5.13 20.53 -20.46
CA GLN A 167 -5.05 20.05 -19.09
C GLN A 167 -3.83 19.12 -18.89
N LYS A 168 -3.57 18.22 -19.85
CA LYS A 168 -2.38 17.35 -19.83
C LYS A 168 -1.09 18.16 -19.88
N ALA A 169 -1.02 19.17 -20.76
CA ALA A 169 0.11 20.07 -20.84
C ALA A 169 0.32 20.83 -19.53
N MET A 170 -0.76 21.34 -18.93
CA MET A 170 -0.71 22.05 -17.64
C MET A 170 -0.17 21.15 -16.51
N VAL A 171 -0.65 19.91 -16.40
CA VAL A 171 -0.13 18.95 -15.43
C VAL A 171 1.32 18.57 -15.74
N GLY A 172 1.71 18.48 -17.00
CA GLY A 172 3.05 18.17 -17.46
C GLY A 172 4.05 19.31 -17.26
N GLU A 173 3.68 20.53 -17.59
CA GLU A 173 4.50 21.74 -17.43
C GLU A 173 4.65 22.13 -15.95
N PHE A 174 3.66 21.82 -15.13
CA PHE A 174 3.69 21.99 -13.69
C PHE A 174 4.40 20.86 -12.95
N GLU A 175 5.39 20.24 -13.55
CA GLU A 175 6.23 19.22 -12.92
C GLU A 175 6.70 19.60 -11.52
N ASN A 176 7.10 20.84 -11.33
CA ASN A 176 7.47 21.39 -10.05
C ASN A 176 6.30 21.73 -9.13
N THR A 177 5.06 21.58 -9.60
CA THR A 177 3.86 22.00 -8.89
C THR A 177 3.05 20.82 -8.37
N PHE A 178 3.00 19.70 -9.11
CA PHE A 178 2.33 18.49 -8.69
C PHE A 178 3.14 17.25 -9.01
N MET A 179 3.74 16.71 -7.98
CA MET A 179 4.37 15.40 -7.98
C MET A 179 4.10 14.78 -6.63
N MET A 180 3.75 13.52 -6.62
CA MET A 180 3.58 12.76 -5.39
C MET A 180 4.27 11.41 -5.49
N TYR A 181 4.55 10.81 -4.35
CA TYR A 181 5.05 9.45 -4.25
C TYR A 181 3.91 8.51 -3.85
N LEU A 182 3.77 7.41 -4.59
CA LEU A 182 2.78 6.37 -4.36
C LEU A 182 3.48 5.06 -3.95
N PRO A 183 3.63 4.78 -2.66
CA PRO A 183 4.09 3.48 -2.20
C PRO A 183 3.02 2.42 -2.50
N ARG A 184 3.42 1.35 -3.19
CA ARG A 184 2.51 0.28 -3.62
C ARG A 184 2.97 -1.08 -3.12
N LEU A 185 2.02 -1.84 -2.63
CA LEU A 185 2.20 -3.23 -2.21
C LEU A 185 0.95 -4.04 -2.61
N CYS A 186 0.84 -5.30 -2.19
CA CYS A 186 -0.40 -6.05 -2.38
C CYS A 186 -1.50 -5.43 -1.52
N GLU A 187 -2.67 -5.21 -2.11
CA GLU A 187 -3.81 -4.57 -1.45
C GLU A 187 -4.58 -5.52 -0.49
N HIS A 188 -4.25 -6.81 -0.46
CA HIS A 188 -4.92 -7.84 0.35
C HIS A 188 -6.45 -7.72 0.35
N CYS A 189 -7.01 -7.55 -0.83
CA CYS A 189 -8.41 -7.20 -1.12
C CYS A 189 -9.43 -8.03 -0.36
N LEU A 190 -10.62 -7.45 -0.08
CA LEU A 190 -11.77 -8.20 0.43
C LEU A 190 -12.38 -9.10 -0.66
N ASN A 191 -12.38 -8.64 -1.91
CA ASN A 191 -12.84 -9.39 -3.09
C ASN A 191 -11.68 -9.63 -4.07
N PRO A 192 -10.74 -10.56 -3.75
CA PRO A 192 -9.48 -10.68 -4.50
C PRO A 192 -9.67 -11.38 -5.85
N ALA A 193 -9.53 -10.63 -6.95
CA ALA A 193 -9.61 -11.18 -8.30
C ALA A 193 -8.52 -12.24 -8.57
N CYS A 194 -7.36 -12.15 -7.92
CA CYS A 194 -6.30 -13.14 -8.03
C CYS A 194 -6.69 -14.50 -7.45
N VAL A 195 -7.48 -14.54 -6.37
CA VAL A 195 -8.02 -15.79 -5.81
C VAL A 195 -9.02 -16.40 -6.78
N ALA A 196 -9.94 -15.60 -7.30
CA ALA A 196 -10.92 -16.06 -8.27
C ALA A 196 -10.31 -16.53 -9.61
N SER A 197 -9.13 -15.98 -9.96
CA SER A 197 -8.43 -16.33 -11.19
C SER A 197 -7.53 -17.57 -11.06
N CYS A 198 -7.41 -18.17 -9.88
CA CYS A 198 -6.53 -19.32 -9.68
C CYS A 198 -7.26 -20.65 -9.93
N PRO A 199 -6.96 -21.40 -11.01
CA PRO A 199 -7.66 -22.65 -11.28
C PRO A 199 -7.36 -23.76 -10.27
N SER A 200 -6.15 -23.76 -9.66
CA SER A 200 -5.76 -24.76 -8.67
C SER A 200 -6.24 -24.44 -7.24
N GLY A 201 -6.83 -23.25 -7.01
CA GLY A 201 -7.20 -22.82 -5.67
C GLY A 201 -6.03 -22.63 -4.70
N SER A 202 -4.81 -22.49 -5.24
CA SER A 202 -3.61 -22.28 -4.41
C SER A 202 -3.56 -20.91 -3.75
N ILE A 203 -4.22 -19.89 -4.33
CA ILE A 203 -4.35 -18.58 -3.68
C ILE A 203 -5.60 -18.60 -2.81
N TYR A 204 -5.45 -18.16 -1.58
CA TYR A 204 -6.52 -18.12 -0.60
C TYR A 204 -6.43 -16.88 0.30
N LYS A 205 -7.53 -16.53 0.91
CA LYS A 205 -7.63 -15.50 1.93
C LYS A 205 -7.71 -16.17 3.29
N ARG A 206 -6.83 -15.81 4.20
CA ARG A 206 -6.87 -16.31 5.58
C ARG A 206 -8.12 -15.81 6.28
N GLU A 207 -8.75 -16.65 7.09
CA GLU A 207 -9.97 -16.26 7.80
C GLU A 207 -9.68 -15.44 9.06
N GLU A 208 -8.53 -15.68 9.68
CA GLU A 208 -8.13 -15.10 10.95
C GLU A 208 -7.72 -13.61 10.85
N ASP A 209 -7.09 -13.20 9.76
CA ASP A 209 -6.54 -11.85 9.59
C ASP A 209 -6.80 -11.21 8.22
N GLY A 210 -7.44 -11.95 7.34
CA GLY A 210 -7.77 -11.51 5.99
C GLY A 210 -6.59 -11.37 5.03
N ILE A 211 -5.41 -11.84 5.40
CA ILE A 211 -4.23 -11.79 4.53
C ILE A 211 -4.40 -12.80 3.38
N VAL A 212 -4.13 -12.35 2.16
CA VAL A 212 -4.17 -13.22 0.96
C VAL A 212 -2.81 -13.84 0.75
N LEU A 213 -2.75 -15.17 0.74
CA LEU A 213 -1.53 -15.97 0.60
C LEU A 213 -1.59 -16.92 -0.61
N ILE A 214 -0.45 -17.51 -0.94
CA ILE A 214 -0.30 -18.55 -1.96
C ILE A 214 0.26 -19.80 -1.30
N ASP A 215 -0.50 -20.87 -1.34
CA ASP A 215 -0.03 -22.20 -0.96
C ASP A 215 0.94 -22.69 -2.06
N GLN A 216 2.22 -22.80 -1.67
CA GLN A 216 3.29 -23.11 -2.60
C GLN A 216 3.21 -24.56 -3.08
N ASP A 217 2.69 -25.49 -2.28
CA ASP A 217 2.55 -26.90 -2.65
C ASP A 217 1.46 -27.11 -3.70
N LYS A 218 0.36 -26.34 -3.58
CA LYS A 218 -0.75 -26.39 -4.54
C LYS A 218 -0.51 -25.54 -5.78
N CYS A 219 0.42 -24.59 -5.75
CA CYS A 219 0.71 -23.73 -6.88
C CYS A 219 1.26 -24.54 -8.08
N ARG A 220 0.65 -24.41 -9.24
CA ARG A 220 1.07 -25.08 -10.49
C ARG A 220 1.76 -24.16 -11.49
N GLY A 221 2.06 -22.91 -11.10
CA GLY A 221 2.79 -21.98 -11.92
C GLY A 221 2.05 -21.46 -13.17
N TRP A 222 0.74 -21.63 -13.26
CA TRP A 222 -0.05 -21.20 -14.43
C TRP A 222 -0.15 -19.68 -14.62
N ARG A 223 0.27 -18.89 -13.66
CA ARG A 223 0.36 -17.42 -13.69
C ARG A 223 -0.96 -16.69 -13.94
N MET A 224 -2.12 -17.37 -13.85
CA MET A 224 -3.43 -16.73 -14.00
C MET A 224 -3.68 -15.64 -12.95
N CYS A 225 -3.12 -15.81 -11.74
CA CYS A 225 -3.18 -14.82 -10.67
C CYS A 225 -2.37 -13.55 -10.99
N VAL A 226 -1.27 -13.67 -11.75
CA VAL A 226 -0.45 -12.53 -12.18
C VAL A 226 -1.26 -11.63 -13.10
N SER A 227 -1.91 -12.21 -14.10
CA SER A 227 -2.79 -11.45 -15.00
C SER A 227 -4.07 -11.00 -14.33
N GLY A 228 -4.66 -11.81 -13.44
CA GLY A 228 -5.91 -11.49 -12.72
C GLY A 228 -5.77 -10.35 -11.70
N CYS A 229 -4.59 -10.11 -11.14
CA CYS A 229 -4.35 -9.00 -10.24
C CYS A 229 -4.31 -7.65 -11.00
N PRO A 230 -5.24 -6.72 -10.75
CA PRO A 230 -5.23 -5.44 -11.45
C PRO A 230 -4.05 -4.55 -11.02
N TYR A 231 -3.59 -4.72 -9.78
CA TYR A 231 -2.45 -3.97 -9.23
C TYR A 231 -1.09 -4.54 -9.64
N LYS A 232 -1.04 -5.68 -10.34
CA LYS A 232 0.19 -6.38 -10.77
C LYS A 232 1.19 -6.61 -9.64
N LYS A 233 0.70 -6.98 -8.45
CA LYS A 233 1.50 -7.25 -7.26
C LYS A 233 1.68 -8.75 -6.98
N ILE A 234 1.56 -9.59 -8.00
CA ILE A 234 1.90 -11.00 -7.98
C ILE A 234 2.99 -11.23 -9.01
N TYR A 235 4.02 -11.93 -8.61
CA TYR A 235 5.22 -12.18 -9.41
C TYR A 235 5.39 -13.68 -9.60
N TYR A 236 6.20 -14.05 -10.58
CA TYR A 236 6.52 -15.44 -10.86
C TYR A 236 7.98 -15.69 -10.50
N ASN A 237 8.23 -16.69 -9.69
CA ASN A 237 9.58 -17.13 -9.39
C ASN A 237 10.06 -18.09 -10.48
N TRP A 238 10.98 -17.64 -11.31
CA TRP A 238 11.50 -18.39 -12.44
C TRP A 238 12.34 -19.59 -12.04
N LYS A 239 12.89 -19.60 -10.82
CA LYS A 239 13.67 -20.74 -10.29
C LYS A 239 12.74 -21.83 -9.74
N SER A 240 11.75 -21.47 -8.94
CA SER A 240 10.84 -22.44 -8.31
C SER A 240 9.65 -22.82 -9.21
N GLY A 241 9.35 -22.04 -10.26
CA GLY A 241 8.18 -22.22 -11.10
C GLY A 241 6.85 -21.89 -10.40
N LYS A 242 6.88 -21.09 -9.36
CA LYS A 242 5.72 -20.76 -8.52
C LYS A 242 5.42 -19.28 -8.54
N ALA A 243 4.15 -18.93 -8.23
CA ALA A 243 3.78 -17.53 -8.04
C ALA A 243 4.07 -17.07 -6.60
N GLU A 244 4.50 -15.83 -6.47
CA GLU A 244 4.83 -15.21 -5.18
C GLU A 244 4.30 -13.78 -5.10
N LYS A 245 4.02 -13.31 -3.89
CA LYS A 245 3.51 -11.96 -3.63
C LYS A 245 3.80 -11.50 -2.20
N CYS A 246 3.56 -10.24 -1.94
CA CYS A 246 3.58 -9.71 -0.58
C CYS A 246 2.69 -10.56 0.34
N ILE A 247 3.25 -11.04 1.42
CA ILE A 247 2.58 -11.86 2.45
C ILE A 247 2.13 -11.01 3.65
N PHE A 248 2.19 -9.68 3.55
CA PHE A 248 1.92 -8.73 4.64
C PHE A 248 2.78 -8.96 5.88
N CYS A 249 3.93 -9.58 5.72
CA CYS A 249 4.82 -10.02 6.80
C CYS A 249 4.06 -10.76 7.91
N TYR A 250 3.11 -11.66 7.56
CA TYR A 250 2.21 -12.30 8.54
C TYR A 250 2.93 -12.95 9.74
N PRO A 251 4.15 -13.52 9.63
CA PRO A 251 4.82 -14.04 10.81
C PRO A 251 5.16 -12.96 11.86
N ARG A 252 5.36 -11.70 11.38
CA ARG A 252 5.55 -10.56 12.28
C ARG A 252 4.21 -10.08 12.85
N ILE A 253 3.17 -10.04 12.00
CA ILE A 253 1.81 -9.67 12.42
C ILE A 253 1.31 -10.60 13.52
N GLU A 254 1.49 -11.92 13.37
CA GLU A 254 1.14 -12.91 14.39
C GLU A 254 1.89 -12.68 15.70
N ALA A 255 3.11 -12.18 15.63
CA ALA A 255 3.90 -11.79 16.80
C ALA A 255 3.56 -10.37 17.32
N GLY A 256 2.52 -9.71 16.82
CA GLY A 256 2.16 -8.35 17.21
C GLY A 256 3.13 -7.27 16.72
N GLN A 257 3.97 -7.59 15.72
CA GLN A 257 4.97 -6.68 15.16
C GLN A 257 4.49 -6.11 13.82
N PRO A 258 4.84 -4.88 13.47
CA PRO A 258 4.48 -4.29 12.19
C PRO A 258 5.23 -4.96 11.02
N THR A 259 4.70 -4.76 9.82
CA THR A 259 5.40 -5.18 8.58
C THR A 259 6.75 -4.48 8.47
N VAL A 260 7.74 -5.15 7.87
CA VAL A 260 9.09 -4.59 7.69
C VAL A 260 9.05 -3.21 7.03
N CYS A 261 8.26 -3.05 5.96
CA CYS A 261 8.14 -1.78 5.26
C CYS A 261 7.46 -0.68 6.08
N SER A 262 6.66 -1.02 7.10
CA SER A 262 6.03 -0.04 7.99
C SER A 262 6.98 0.40 9.10
N GLU A 263 7.73 -0.52 9.66
CA GLU A 263 8.68 -0.26 10.72
C GLU A 263 9.86 0.59 10.26
N THR A 264 10.39 0.31 9.07
CA THR A 264 11.53 1.01 8.48
C THR A 264 11.17 2.32 7.79
N CYS A 265 9.92 2.73 7.81
CA CYS A 265 9.46 3.94 7.13
C CYS A 265 9.97 5.21 7.83
N VAL A 266 10.88 5.93 7.19
CA VAL A 266 11.50 7.18 7.71
C VAL A 266 10.44 8.26 7.95
N GLY A 267 9.51 8.46 7.02
CA GLY A 267 8.45 9.47 7.11
C GLY A 267 7.31 9.09 8.06
N ARG A 268 7.35 7.90 8.68
CA ARG A 268 6.27 7.39 9.57
C ARG A 268 4.89 7.46 8.92
N ILE A 269 4.81 7.13 7.62
CA ILE A 269 3.59 7.28 6.83
C ILE A 269 2.65 6.08 6.91
N ARG A 270 3.08 4.97 7.51
CA ARG A 270 2.36 3.69 7.48
C ARG A 270 1.71 3.40 8.82
N TYR A 271 0.45 3.02 8.75
CA TYR A 271 -0.41 2.70 9.89
C TYR A 271 -1.00 1.32 9.70
N LEU A 272 -1.04 0.51 10.74
CA LEU A 272 -1.59 -0.84 10.73
C LEU A 272 -2.67 -0.96 11.80
N GLY A 273 -3.78 -1.56 11.45
CA GLY A 273 -4.88 -1.75 12.40
C GLY A 273 -5.91 -2.74 11.89
N VAL A 274 -6.79 -3.15 12.78
CA VAL A 274 -7.85 -4.12 12.50
C VAL A 274 -9.11 -3.38 12.04
N LEU A 275 -9.79 -3.94 11.05
CA LEU A 275 -11.14 -3.56 10.63
C LEU A 275 -12.07 -4.75 10.80
N LEU A 276 -13.27 -4.50 11.35
CA LEU A 276 -14.38 -5.45 11.35
C LEU A 276 -15.28 -5.17 10.15
N TYR A 277 -15.75 -6.21 9.49
CA TYR A 277 -16.61 -6.07 8.31
C TYR A 277 -17.65 -7.19 8.21
N ASP A 278 -18.75 -6.89 7.51
CA ASP A 278 -19.78 -7.87 7.19
C ASP A 278 -19.42 -8.63 5.91
N ALA A 279 -19.02 -9.89 6.06
CA ALA A 279 -18.61 -10.73 4.94
C ALA A 279 -19.75 -11.04 3.97
N ASP A 280 -21.01 -11.02 4.42
CA ASP A 280 -22.18 -11.30 3.58
C ASP A 280 -22.43 -10.18 2.56
N ARG A 281 -21.95 -8.94 2.83
CA ARG A 281 -22.16 -7.77 1.98
C ARG A 281 -21.06 -7.50 0.94
N ILE A 282 -19.99 -8.31 0.94
CA ILE A 282 -18.86 -8.10 0.01
C ILE A 282 -19.32 -8.15 -1.45
N GLN A 283 -20.15 -9.16 -1.79
CA GLN A 283 -20.64 -9.34 -3.16
C GLN A 283 -21.54 -8.17 -3.59
N GLU A 284 -22.43 -7.73 -2.71
CA GLU A 284 -23.28 -6.57 -2.92
C GLU A 284 -22.46 -5.32 -3.22
N ALA A 285 -21.51 -5.00 -2.32
CA ALA A 285 -20.65 -3.84 -2.48
C ALA A 285 -19.82 -3.86 -3.77
N ALA A 286 -19.27 -5.03 -4.14
CA ALA A 286 -18.49 -5.17 -5.36
C ALA A 286 -19.32 -5.11 -6.65
N SER A 287 -20.66 -5.31 -6.58
CA SER A 287 -21.56 -5.37 -7.73
C SER A 287 -22.40 -4.11 -7.96
N VAL A 288 -22.19 -3.03 -7.19
CA VAL A 288 -22.88 -1.74 -7.41
C VAL A 288 -22.76 -1.28 -8.85
N GLU A 289 -23.78 -0.59 -9.35
CA GLU A 289 -23.89 -0.28 -10.78
C GLU A 289 -22.81 0.71 -11.24
N ARG A 290 -22.71 1.85 -10.58
CA ARG A 290 -21.76 2.91 -10.96
C ARG A 290 -20.44 2.76 -10.23
N ASP A 291 -19.33 2.90 -10.93
CA ASP A 291 -18.00 2.80 -10.35
C ASP A 291 -17.75 3.86 -9.26
N LYS A 292 -18.35 5.04 -9.39
CA LYS A 292 -18.30 6.11 -8.37
C LYS A 292 -18.93 5.74 -7.03
N ASP A 293 -19.86 4.79 -7.01
CA ASP A 293 -20.52 4.34 -5.78
C ASP A 293 -19.69 3.30 -5.00
N LEU A 294 -18.65 2.73 -5.63
CA LEU A 294 -17.82 1.68 -5.03
C LEU A 294 -17.12 2.11 -3.74
N TYR A 295 -16.66 3.35 -3.67
CA TYR A 295 -16.05 3.88 -2.46
C TYR A 295 -17.02 3.83 -1.28
N GLN A 296 -18.22 4.38 -1.44
CA GLN A 296 -19.22 4.38 -0.38
C GLN A 296 -19.69 2.95 -0.06
N ALA A 297 -19.94 2.14 -1.08
CA ALA A 297 -20.32 0.72 -0.90
C ALA A 297 -19.25 -0.07 -0.11
N GLN A 298 -17.97 0.22 -0.32
CA GLN A 298 -16.89 -0.38 0.48
C GLN A 298 -16.91 0.12 1.92
N LEU A 299 -17.19 1.40 2.17
CA LEU A 299 -17.31 1.91 3.53
C LEU A 299 -18.47 1.26 4.30
N ASP A 300 -19.58 1.02 3.62
CA ASP A 300 -20.83 0.52 4.23
C ASP A 300 -20.75 -0.94 4.69
N ILE A 301 -19.72 -1.69 4.30
CA ILE A 301 -19.50 -3.05 4.80
C ILE A 301 -18.68 -3.09 6.11
N PHE A 302 -18.01 -2.01 6.47
CA PHE A 302 -17.28 -1.94 7.73
C PHE A 302 -18.22 -1.67 8.89
N LEU A 303 -17.91 -2.31 10.01
CA LEU A 303 -18.76 -2.33 11.20
C LEU A 303 -18.12 -1.50 12.30
N ASP A 304 -18.96 -0.80 13.08
CA ASP A 304 -18.50 -0.06 14.25
C ASP A 304 -18.05 -1.05 15.36
N PRO A 305 -16.76 -1.03 15.72
CA PRO A 305 -16.24 -1.91 16.76
C PRO A 305 -16.75 -1.59 18.17
N ASN A 306 -17.50 -0.50 18.36
CA ASN A 306 -18.11 -0.11 19.60
C ASN A 306 -19.61 -0.50 19.70
N ASP A 307 -20.24 -0.87 18.60
CA ASP A 307 -21.65 -1.31 18.61
C ASP A 307 -21.78 -2.66 19.37
N PRO A 308 -22.59 -2.70 20.45
CA PRO A 308 -22.81 -3.93 21.21
C PRO A 308 -23.29 -5.12 20.36
N LYS A 309 -24.09 -4.87 19.32
CA LYS A 309 -24.59 -5.92 18.41
C LYS A 309 -23.46 -6.52 17.57
N VAL A 310 -22.55 -5.66 17.10
CA VAL A 310 -21.35 -6.09 16.37
C VAL A 310 -20.44 -6.91 17.27
N ILE A 311 -20.22 -6.46 18.51
CA ILE A 311 -19.40 -7.17 19.49
C ILE A 311 -19.96 -8.54 19.81
N GLU A 312 -21.28 -8.62 20.06
CA GLU A 312 -21.92 -9.90 20.34
C GLU A 312 -21.83 -10.88 19.15
N GLN A 313 -22.09 -10.38 17.94
CA GLN A 313 -21.99 -11.20 16.74
C GLN A 313 -20.55 -11.62 16.44
N ALA A 314 -19.57 -10.70 16.64
CA ALA A 314 -18.16 -11.00 16.44
C ALA A 314 -17.69 -12.16 17.36
N ARG A 315 -18.13 -12.16 18.62
CA ARG A 315 -17.86 -13.28 19.54
C ARG A 315 -18.49 -14.58 19.09
N LYS A 316 -19.74 -14.55 18.60
CA LYS A 316 -20.42 -15.73 18.03
C LYS A 316 -19.68 -16.26 16.80
N ASP A 317 -19.11 -15.38 15.99
CA ASP A 317 -18.33 -15.71 14.80
C ASP A 317 -16.88 -16.10 15.10
N GLY A 318 -16.48 -16.15 16.39
CA GLY A 318 -15.19 -16.65 16.85
C GLY A 318 -14.06 -15.62 16.81
N ILE A 319 -14.36 -14.32 16.75
CA ILE A 319 -13.31 -13.27 16.79
C ILE A 319 -12.85 -13.07 18.24
N PRO A 320 -11.55 -13.19 18.53
CA PRO A 320 -11.00 -13.02 19.87
C PRO A 320 -11.20 -11.60 20.43
N ASP A 321 -11.36 -11.46 21.75
CA ASP A 321 -11.54 -10.15 22.39
C ASP A 321 -10.36 -9.20 22.15
N ALA A 322 -9.12 -9.72 22.02
CA ALA A 322 -7.94 -8.92 21.68
C ALA A 322 -8.06 -8.24 20.30
N TRP A 323 -8.68 -8.92 19.33
CA TRP A 323 -8.93 -8.37 18.00
C TRP A 323 -10.01 -7.29 18.02
N MET A 324 -11.06 -7.48 18.80
CA MET A 324 -12.09 -6.46 19.00
C MET A 324 -11.53 -5.23 19.72
N ALA A 325 -10.70 -5.42 20.72
CA ALA A 325 -10.01 -4.33 21.40
C ALA A 325 -9.06 -3.55 20.47
N ALA A 326 -8.34 -4.26 19.59
CA ALA A 326 -7.50 -3.65 18.56
C ALA A 326 -8.34 -2.88 17.52
N ALA A 327 -9.48 -3.41 17.10
CA ALA A 327 -10.37 -2.73 16.16
C ALA A 327 -10.87 -1.37 16.69
N ARG A 328 -11.20 -1.28 17.97
CA ARG A 328 -11.62 -0.02 18.63
C ARG A 328 -10.54 1.06 18.62
N LYS A 329 -9.28 0.67 18.67
CA LYS A 329 -8.12 1.57 18.66
C LYS A 329 -7.48 1.72 17.29
N SER A 330 -8.04 1.09 16.26
CA SER A 330 -7.45 0.97 14.95
C SER A 330 -7.24 2.33 14.27
N PRO A 331 -6.01 2.72 13.94
CA PRO A 331 -5.76 3.93 13.18
C PRO A 331 -6.32 3.83 11.76
N VAL A 332 -6.42 2.61 11.22
CA VAL A 332 -7.02 2.38 9.90
C VAL A 332 -8.52 2.67 9.93
N TYR A 333 -9.23 2.22 10.97
CA TYR A 333 -10.65 2.53 11.15
C TYR A 333 -10.88 4.04 11.27
N LYS A 334 -10.11 4.70 12.14
CA LYS A 334 -10.19 6.15 12.33
C LYS A 334 -10.01 6.91 11.01
N MET A 335 -8.95 6.64 10.25
CA MET A 335 -8.63 7.39 9.04
C MET A 335 -9.55 7.09 7.87
N ALA A 336 -9.94 5.83 7.67
CA ALA A 336 -10.75 5.43 6.52
C ALA A 336 -12.26 5.62 6.76
N ILE A 337 -12.76 5.33 7.98
CA ILE A 337 -14.18 5.28 8.26
C ILE A 337 -14.66 6.52 9.04
N ASP A 338 -14.04 6.84 10.17
CA ASP A 338 -14.49 7.96 11.01
C ASP A 338 -14.12 9.32 10.40
N TRP A 339 -12.85 9.52 10.12
CA TRP A 339 -12.37 10.79 9.59
C TRP A 339 -12.48 10.88 8.07
N LYS A 340 -12.65 9.78 7.38
CA LYS A 340 -12.78 9.70 5.91
C LYS A 340 -11.72 10.52 5.17
N VAL A 341 -10.47 10.44 5.65
CA VAL A 341 -9.30 11.09 5.04
C VAL A 341 -8.44 10.10 4.26
N ALA A 342 -8.63 8.80 4.44
CA ALA A 342 -7.96 7.75 3.69
C ALA A 342 -8.91 7.12 2.66
N LEU A 343 -8.44 6.95 1.43
CA LEU A 343 -9.20 6.52 0.26
C LEU A 343 -8.59 5.24 -0.33
N PRO A 344 -9.38 4.35 -0.95
CA PRO A 344 -8.87 3.14 -1.59
C PRO A 344 -8.20 3.44 -2.93
N LEU A 345 -7.31 2.56 -3.38
CA LEU A 345 -6.68 2.67 -4.70
C LEU A 345 -7.54 1.96 -5.75
N HIS A 346 -7.93 2.67 -6.81
CA HIS A 346 -8.68 2.14 -7.95
C HIS A 346 -9.89 1.27 -7.56
N PRO A 347 -10.89 1.84 -6.87
CA PRO A 347 -12.07 1.07 -6.47
C PRO A 347 -12.83 0.47 -7.66
N GLU A 348 -12.73 1.05 -8.87
CA GLU A 348 -13.34 0.55 -10.11
C GLU A 348 -12.84 -0.85 -10.53
N TYR A 349 -11.75 -1.32 -9.95
CA TYR A 349 -11.34 -2.71 -10.15
C TYR A 349 -12.20 -3.71 -9.36
N ARG A 350 -13.10 -3.23 -8.50
CA ARG A 350 -14.10 -4.00 -7.73
C ARG A 350 -13.48 -5.06 -6.82
N THR A 351 -12.24 -4.86 -6.44
CA THR A 351 -11.50 -5.79 -5.57
C THR A 351 -11.62 -5.45 -4.09
N LEU A 352 -12.15 -4.28 -3.73
CA LEU A 352 -12.29 -3.76 -2.38
C LEU A 352 -10.94 -3.83 -1.62
N PRO A 353 -9.97 -2.96 -1.97
CA PRO A 353 -8.64 -2.98 -1.40
C PRO A 353 -8.64 -2.66 0.10
N MET A 354 -7.68 -3.24 0.84
CA MET A 354 -7.52 -3.04 2.28
C MET A 354 -6.27 -2.24 2.65
N VAL A 355 -5.62 -1.67 1.64
CA VAL A 355 -4.61 -0.61 1.78
C VAL A 355 -5.24 0.70 1.33
N TRP A 356 -5.14 1.72 2.17
CA TRP A 356 -5.79 3.01 2.01
C TRP A 356 -4.75 4.11 1.90
N TYR A 357 -5.11 5.21 1.25
CA TYR A 357 -4.19 6.28 0.92
C TYR A 357 -4.76 7.63 1.34
N VAL A 358 -4.01 8.36 2.18
CA VAL A 358 -4.32 9.76 2.48
C VAL A 358 -3.72 10.62 1.36
N PRO A 359 -4.51 11.44 0.67
CA PRO A 359 -4.02 12.23 -0.46
C PRO A 359 -3.00 13.29 -0.01
N PRO A 360 -2.08 13.72 -0.89
CA PRO A 360 -1.05 14.70 -0.55
C PRO A 360 -1.60 16.13 -0.54
N LEU A 361 -1.17 16.92 0.44
CA LEU A 361 -1.45 18.35 0.57
C LEU A 361 -0.29 19.25 0.09
N SER A 362 0.85 18.67 -0.26
CA SER A 362 2.09 19.40 -0.51
C SER A 362 1.94 20.59 -1.47
N PRO A 363 1.21 20.48 -2.59
CA PRO A 363 0.98 21.62 -3.49
C PRO A 363 0.15 22.76 -2.87
N ILE A 364 -0.78 22.41 -1.96
CA ILE A 364 -1.65 23.40 -1.29
C ILE A 364 -0.83 24.26 -0.32
N THR A 365 0.10 23.65 0.40
CA THR A 365 0.90 24.36 1.39
C THR A 365 1.71 25.49 0.77
N ALA A 366 2.24 25.29 -0.45
CA ALA A 366 2.94 26.33 -1.18
C ALA A 366 2.03 27.49 -1.57
N ALA A 367 0.79 27.23 -1.98
CA ALA A 367 -0.19 28.26 -2.33
C ALA A 367 -0.63 29.07 -1.10
N THR A 368 -0.79 28.43 0.06
CA THR A 368 -1.14 29.12 1.31
C THR A 368 -0.02 30.02 1.82
N GLN A 369 1.23 29.60 1.67
CA GLN A 369 2.40 30.43 1.99
C GLN A 369 2.55 31.66 1.08
N ALA A 370 2.04 31.59 -0.15
CA ALA A 370 2.03 32.71 -1.10
C ALA A 370 0.91 33.75 -0.83
N GLY A 371 0.15 33.65 0.27
CA GLY A 371 -0.87 34.63 0.64
C GLY A 371 -2.21 34.49 -0.11
N HIS A 372 -2.42 33.41 -0.85
CA HIS A 372 -3.67 33.16 -1.57
C HIS A 372 -4.77 32.52 -0.71
N VAL A 373 -4.60 32.44 0.60
CA VAL A 373 -5.55 31.81 1.52
C VAL A 373 -6.12 32.83 2.49
N GLY A 374 -7.45 32.82 2.56
CA GLY A 374 -8.29 33.77 3.23
C GLY A 374 -7.80 34.28 4.60
N HIS A 375 -7.64 35.58 4.69
CA HIS A 375 -7.33 36.29 5.95
C HIS A 375 -8.47 36.25 6.96
N ASN A 376 -9.61 35.64 6.66
CA ASN A 376 -10.83 35.67 7.46
C ASN A 376 -11.16 34.32 8.15
N GLY A 377 -10.20 33.42 8.34
CA GLY A 377 -10.45 32.14 9.02
C GLY A 377 -11.28 31.14 8.20
N GLN A 378 -11.42 31.36 6.90
CA GLN A 378 -12.04 30.41 5.97
C GLN A 378 -10.99 29.49 5.36
N LEU A 379 -11.37 28.22 5.15
CA LEU A 379 -10.54 27.30 4.40
C LEU A 379 -10.44 27.74 2.93
N PRO A 380 -9.28 27.54 2.29
CA PRO A 380 -9.17 27.75 0.86
C PRO A 380 -10.08 26.78 0.12
N ASP A 381 -10.70 27.25 -0.97
CA ASP A 381 -11.39 26.38 -1.90
C ASP A 381 -10.36 25.47 -2.60
N VAL A 382 -10.45 24.18 -2.31
CA VAL A 382 -9.53 23.15 -2.85
C VAL A 382 -9.53 23.14 -4.37
N ASN A 383 -10.66 23.51 -5.02
CA ASN A 383 -10.76 23.59 -6.47
C ASN A 383 -10.00 24.77 -7.08
N GLN A 384 -9.72 25.80 -6.29
CA GLN A 384 -8.90 26.96 -6.71
C GLN A 384 -7.40 26.72 -6.49
N LEU A 385 -7.05 25.68 -5.75
CA LEU A 385 -5.68 25.30 -5.51
C LEU A 385 -5.18 24.47 -6.70
N ARG A 386 -3.92 24.61 -7.05
CA ARG A 386 -3.30 23.90 -8.18
C ARG A 386 -3.10 22.41 -7.94
N ILE A 387 -4.07 21.74 -7.28
CA ILE A 387 -4.10 20.30 -7.14
C ILE A 387 -4.96 19.74 -8.26
N PRO A 388 -4.47 18.76 -9.00
CA PRO A 388 -5.31 18.04 -9.95
C PRO A 388 -6.27 17.11 -9.19
N VAL A 389 -7.32 17.67 -8.59
CA VAL A 389 -8.33 16.92 -7.83
C VAL A 389 -8.91 15.78 -8.68
N GLN A 390 -9.14 16.03 -9.97
CA GLN A 390 -9.64 15.01 -10.89
C GLN A 390 -8.64 13.85 -11.06
N TYR A 391 -7.33 14.14 -11.11
CA TYR A 391 -6.29 13.10 -11.15
C TYR A 391 -6.32 12.22 -9.89
N LEU A 392 -6.40 12.84 -8.71
CA LEU A 392 -6.53 12.12 -7.46
C LEU A 392 -7.83 11.33 -7.38
N ALA A 393 -8.92 11.88 -7.94
CA ALA A 393 -10.21 11.19 -8.00
C ALA A 393 -10.17 9.97 -8.93
N ASN A 394 -9.51 10.07 -10.08
CA ASN A 394 -9.30 8.94 -10.98
C ASN A 394 -8.50 7.82 -10.29
N LEU A 395 -7.48 8.19 -9.53
CA LEU A 395 -6.62 7.24 -8.83
C LEU A 395 -7.31 6.58 -7.62
N LEU A 396 -8.12 7.34 -6.84
CA LEU A 396 -8.53 6.94 -5.50
C LEU A 396 -10.05 6.71 -5.34
N THR A 397 -10.87 7.23 -6.24
CA THR A 397 -12.35 7.24 -6.07
C THR A 397 -13.13 7.01 -7.36
N ALA A 398 -12.53 6.33 -8.34
CA ALA A 398 -13.16 6.05 -9.65
C ALA A 398 -13.70 7.32 -10.34
N GLY A 399 -12.99 8.44 -10.21
CA GLY A 399 -13.33 9.73 -10.81
C GLY A 399 -14.37 10.57 -10.05
N ASP A 400 -14.78 10.15 -8.83
CA ASP A 400 -15.60 11.00 -7.94
C ASP A 400 -14.71 11.95 -7.14
N THR A 401 -14.84 13.26 -7.40
CA THR A 401 -14.04 14.29 -6.75
C THR A 401 -14.49 14.59 -5.31
N ILE A 402 -15.74 14.29 -4.96
CA ILE A 402 -16.31 14.65 -3.65
C ILE A 402 -15.55 14.06 -2.46
N PRO A 403 -15.23 12.75 -2.43
CA PRO A 403 -14.48 12.20 -1.31
C PRO A 403 -13.04 12.74 -1.22
N VAL A 404 -12.42 13.04 -2.36
CA VAL A 404 -11.07 13.62 -2.41
C VAL A 404 -11.06 15.02 -1.83
N VAL A 405 -11.97 15.89 -2.28
CA VAL A 405 -12.12 17.25 -1.76
C VAL A 405 -12.36 17.22 -0.25
N ARG A 406 -13.29 16.38 0.21
CA ARG A 406 -13.58 16.21 1.65
C ARG A 406 -12.33 15.80 2.45
N ALA A 407 -11.54 14.86 1.95
CA ALA A 407 -10.33 14.42 2.63
C ALA A 407 -9.30 15.56 2.73
N LEU A 408 -9.10 16.31 1.64
CA LEU A 408 -8.17 17.44 1.59
C LEU A 408 -8.63 18.57 2.53
N GLU A 409 -9.91 18.93 2.50
CA GLU A 409 -10.48 19.97 3.37
C GLU A 409 -10.34 19.63 4.85
N ARG A 410 -10.59 18.37 5.24
CA ARG A 410 -10.42 17.91 6.63
C ARG A 410 -8.97 17.99 7.09
N MET A 411 -8.03 17.63 6.22
CA MET A 411 -6.60 17.75 6.53
C MET A 411 -6.14 19.21 6.63
N LEU A 412 -6.67 20.10 5.77
CA LEU A 412 -6.44 21.55 5.86
C LEU A 412 -7.02 22.13 7.13
N ALA A 413 -8.24 21.76 7.49
CA ALA A 413 -8.88 22.20 8.73
C ALA A 413 -8.08 21.81 9.97
N MET A 414 -7.57 20.57 10.00
CA MET A 414 -6.67 20.12 11.08
C MET A 414 -5.43 21.03 11.18
N ARG A 415 -4.77 21.34 10.05
CA ARG A 415 -3.57 22.19 10.05
C ARG A 415 -3.89 23.64 10.45
N ALA A 416 -4.98 24.20 9.93
CA ALA A 416 -5.43 25.55 10.26
C ALA A 416 -5.78 25.69 11.73
N PHE A 417 -6.52 24.72 12.29
CA PHE A 417 -6.85 24.67 13.72
C PHE A 417 -5.61 24.60 14.60
N GLN A 418 -4.68 23.68 14.30
CA GLN A 418 -3.44 23.54 15.07
C GLN A 418 -2.57 24.79 15.00
N ARG A 419 -2.51 25.44 13.82
CA ARG A 419 -1.81 26.71 13.68
C ARG A 419 -2.43 27.79 14.55
N SER A 420 -3.75 28.01 14.48
CA SER A 420 -4.45 29.03 15.29
C SER A 420 -4.22 28.81 16.78
N LYS A 421 -4.27 27.55 17.24
CA LYS A 421 -4.08 27.18 18.65
C LYS A 421 -2.63 27.42 19.12
N HIS A 422 -1.63 27.07 18.34
CA HIS A 422 -0.23 27.02 18.77
C HIS A 422 0.63 28.21 18.34
N VAL A 423 0.24 28.92 17.28
CA VAL A 423 0.98 30.06 16.73
C VAL A 423 0.26 31.36 16.99
N ASP A 424 -1.04 31.41 16.68
CA ASP A 424 -1.81 32.65 16.77
C ASP A 424 -2.40 32.87 18.19
N GLY A 425 -2.41 31.83 19.03
CA GLY A 425 -2.91 31.88 20.43
C GLY A 425 -4.42 31.91 20.54
N GLU A 426 -5.15 31.72 19.45
CA GLU A 426 -6.62 31.72 19.40
C GLU A 426 -7.12 30.37 18.84
N THR A 427 -8.24 29.88 19.39
CA THR A 427 -8.83 28.62 18.93
C THR A 427 -9.92 28.89 17.90
N ASN A 428 -9.63 28.63 16.61
CA ASN A 428 -10.58 28.81 15.52
C ASN A 428 -11.44 27.55 15.32
N LEU A 429 -12.57 27.47 16.02
CA LEU A 429 -13.52 26.35 15.89
C LEU A 429 -14.37 26.43 14.61
N ALA A 430 -14.52 27.62 14.00
CA ALA A 430 -15.34 27.79 12.80
C ALA A 430 -14.81 26.96 11.61
N VAL A 431 -13.49 26.83 11.52
CA VAL A 431 -12.84 26.00 10.50
C VAL A 431 -13.24 24.52 10.61
N LEU A 432 -13.40 24.02 11.83
CA LEU A 432 -13.79 22.62 12.07
C LEU A 432 -15.25 22.37 11.69
N GLN A 433 -16.12 23.32 12.00
CA GLN A 433 -17.55 23.23 11.68
C GLN A 433 -17.80 23.14 10.18
N GLN A 434 -17.00 23.86 9.37
CA GLN A 434 -17.10 23.83 7.89
C GLN A 434 -16.94 22.42 7.31
N VAL A 435 -16.11 21.58 7.93
CA VAL A 435 -15.79 20.23 7.45
C VAL A 435 -16.42 19.11 8.29
N GLY A 436 -17.26 19.48 9.27
CA GLY A 436 -17.94 18.53 10.14
C GLY A 436 -17.01 17.75 11.06
N LEU A 437 -15.97 18.39 11.58
CA LEU A 437 -15.05 17.83 12.57
C LEU A 437 -15.28 18.45 13.95
N THR A 438 -15.06 17.66 14.99
CA THR A 438 -15.01 18.14 16.38
C THR A 438 -13.57 18.45 16.78
N GLN A 439 -13.41 19.21 17.86
CA GLN A 439 -12.09 19.52 18.40
C GLN A 439 -11.34 18.23 18.81
N ASP A 440 -12.01 17.32 19.51
CA ASP A 440 -11.41 16.05 19.94
C ASP A 440 -10.95 15.20 18.75
N MET A 441 -11.77 15.14 17.69
CA MET A 441 -11.39 14.43 16.46
C MET A 441 -10.11 15.03 15.84
N VAL A 442 -10.02 16.35 15.77
CA VAL A 442 -8.86 17.02 15.15
C VAL A 442 -7.61 16.88 16.00
N GLU A 443 -7.73 16.90 17.31
CA GLU A 443 -6.60 16.64 18.21
C GLU A 443 -6.11 15.19 18.06
N ASP A 444 -7.02 14.21 17.98
CA ASP A 444 -6.68 12.81 17.72
C ASP A 444 -6.08 12.64 16.29
N MET A 445 -6.63 13.31 15.27
CA MET A 445 -6.05 13.35 13.93
C MET A 445 -4.61 13.88 13.95
N TYR A 446 -4.38 15.00 14.62
CA TYR A 446 -3.06 15.59 14.71
C TYR A 446 -2.07 14.67 15.43
N HIS A 447 -2.47 14.11 16.56
CA HIS A 447 -1.65 13.17 17.31
C HIS A 447 -1.31 11.93 16.47
N THR A 448 -2.31 11.33 15.82
CA THR A 448 -2.11 10.14 15.01
C THR A 448 -1.31 10.41 13.74
N MET A 449 -1.62 11.49 13.00
CA MET A 449 -1.07 11.71 11.66
C MET A 449 0.22 12.55 11.65
N ALA A 450 0.34 13.55 12.53
CA ALA A 450 1.50 14.44 12.57
C ALA A 450 2.57 13.92 13.52
N ILE A 451 2.25 13.64 14.78
CA ILE A 451 3.19 13.10 15.77
C ILE A 451 3.53 11.66 15.43
N ALA A 452 2.51 10.85 15.15
CA ALA A 452 2.64 9.49 14.64
C ALA A 452 3.56 8.61 15.50
N ASN A 453 3.27 8.49 16.79
CA ASN A 453 4.00 7.59 17.68
C ASN A 453 3.85 6.14 17.23
N TYR A 454 4.72 5.28 17.72
CA TYR A 454 4.74 3.87 17.35
C TYR A 454 3.42 3.17 17.72
N GLU A 455 2.93 3.39 18.93
CA GLU A 455 1.70 2.79 19.47
C GLU A 455 0.44 3.27 18.74
N ASP A 456 0.45 4.52 18.27
CA ASP A 456 -0.67 5.10 17.54
C ASP A 456 -0.73 4.59 16.09
N ARG A 457 0.43 4.24 15.53
CA ARG A 457 0.53 3.74 14.16
C ARG A 457 0.28 2.25 14.04
N PHE A 458 0.61 1.46 15.06
CA PHE A 458 0.61 0.02 14.99
C PHE A 458 -0.25 -0.60 16.08
N VAL A 459 -1.50 -0.86 15.74
CA VAL A 459 -2.47 -1.51 16.63
C VAL A 459 -2.74 -2.91 16.09
N ILE A 460 -1.86 -3.85 16.46
CA ILE A 460 -1.82 -5.21 15.95
C ILE A 460 -2.04 -6.16 17.14
N PRO A 461 -3.12 -6.96 17.11
CA PRO A 461 -3.32 -7.99 18.13
C PRO A 461 -2.31 -9.13 17.94
N SER A 462 -1.68 -9.57 18.99
CA SER A 462 -0.82 -10.76 18.95
C SER A 462 -1.67 -12.03 19.09
N THR A 463 -1.45 -12.99 18.20
CA THR A 463 -2.01 -14.33 18.30
C THR A 463 -1.05 -15.30 19.00
N HIS A 464 0.23 -14.91 19.09
CA HIS A 464 1.31 -15.68 19.75
C HIS A 464 2.03 -14.80 20.77
N ARG A 465 1.32 -14.43 21.83
CA ARG A 465 1.81 -13.46 22.82
C ARG A 465 3.15 -13.86 23.44
N GLU A 466 3.29 -15.10 23.83
CA GLU A 466 4.54 -15.60 24.44
C GLU A 466 5.72 -15.49 23.47
N TYR A 467 5.49 -15.80 22.19
CA TYR A 467 6.50 -15.65 21.15
C TYR A 467 6.84 -14.17 20.91
N ALA A 468 5.84 -13.30 20.90
CA ALA A 468 6.03 -11.87 20.73
C ALA A 468 6.81 -11.27 21.90
N GLU A 469 6.46 -11.61 23.13
CA GLU A 469 7.16 -11.16 24.35
C GLU A 469 8.63 -11.61 24.35
N ASN A 470 8.88 -12.87 24.05
CA ASN A 470 10.24 -13.40 23.96
C ASN A 470 11.04 -12.73 22.86
N THR A 471 10.46 -12.56 21.68
CA THR A 471 11.11 -11.90 20.55
C THR A 471 11.40 -10.43 20.85
N PHE A 472 10.50 -9.74 21.52
CA PHE A 472 10.67 -8.35 21.91
C PHE A 472 11.77 -8.20 22.99
N ASN A 473 11.76 -9.03 24.00
CA ASN A 473 12.73 -8.99 25.09
C ASN A 473 14.14 -9.36 24.62
N VAL A 474 14.27 -10.38 23.78
CA VAL A 474 15.56 -10.83 23.23
C VAL A 474 16.18 -9.79 22.29
N ARG A 475 15.37 -8.95 21.64
CA ARG A 475 15.83 -7.96 20.66
C ARG A 475 15.88 -6.52 21.17
N GLY A 476 15.63 -6.32 22.45
CA GLY A 476 15.58 -4.96 23.00
C GLY A 476 14.58 -4.04 22.31
N GLY A 477 13.52 -4.61 21.69
CA GLY A 477 12.48 -3.85 21.01
C GLY A 477 12.85 -3.24 19.66
N CYS A 478 14.08 -3.39 19.17
CA CYS A 478 14.52 -2.76 17.91
C CYS A 478 14.21 -3.59 16.65
N GLY A 479 13.81 -4.85 16.78
CA GLY A 479 13.49 -5.73 15.64
C GLY A 479 14.69 -6.17 14.80
N PHE A 480 15.87 -5.62 15.04
CA PHE A 480 17.13 -5.95 14.36
C PHE A 480 18.16 -6.44 15.39
N SER A 481 18.74 -7.59 15.12
CA SER A 481 19.94 -8.06 15.80
C SER A 481 21.14 -7.58 14.97
N PHE A 482 21.71 -6.45 15.34
CA PHE A 482 23.09 -6.14 14.94
C PHE A 482 23.99 -6.93 15.87
N GLY A 483 24.80 -7.83 15.30
CA GLY A 483 25.61 -8.74 16.07
C GLY A 483 26.31 -8.06 17.25
N ASN A 484 26.37 -8.72 18.36
CA ASN A 484 27.04 -8.39 19.63
C ASN A 484 26.79 -7.01 20.30
N GLY A 485 25.92 -6.16 19.78
CA GLY A 485 25.81 -4.78 20.26
C GLY A 485 24.59 -4.43 21.11
N CYS A 486 23.49 -5.17 21.08
CA CYS A 486 22.23 -4.74 21.69
C CYS A 486 21.69 -5.61 22.82
N SER A 487 22.28 -6.73 23.14
CA SER A 487 21.95 -7.50 24.37
C SER A 487 22.99 -8.58 24.66
N GLU A 488 23.28 -8.78 25.91
CA GLU A 488 23.97 -9.97 26.43
C GLU A 488 23.07 -11.24 26.43
N GLY A 489 22.02 -11.23 25.62
CA GLY A 489 21.16 -12.36 25.40
C GLY A 489 21.86 -13.41 24.54
N THR A 490 21.96 -14.62 25.03
CA THR A 490 22.46 -15.80 24.35
C THR A 490 22.06 -15.80 22.87
N GLY A 491 23.06 -15.71 21.98
CA GLY A 491 22.95 -15.46 20.55
C GLY A 491 22.18 -16.48 19.69
N GLU A 492 21.07 -17.02 20.19
CA GLU A 492 20.32 -18.08 19.54
C GLU A 492 19.12 -17.65 18.69
N THR A 493 18.79 -16.35 18.67
CA THR A 493 17.53 -15.90 18.06
C THR A 493 17.64 -14.66 17.18
N SER A 494 18.57 -14.64 16.25
CA SER A 494 18.57 -13.63 15.18
C SER A 494 17.66 -14.07 14.03
N LEU A 495 16.70 -13.24 13.61
CA LEU A 495 15.94 -13.45 12.38
C LEU A 495 16.85 -13.45 11.14
N PHE A 496 18.04 -12.91 11.23
CA PHE A 496 18.90 -12.63 10.08
C PHE A 496 20.35 -13.11 10.22
N GLY A 497 20.74 -13.75 11.29
CA GLY A 497 22.15 -14.02 11.48
C GLY A 497 22.49 -15.32 12.16
N SER A 498 23.55 -15.91 11.76
CA SER A 498 24.28 -17.10 12.17
C SER A 498 23.72 -18.45 11.73
N GLU A 499 24.61 -19.35 11.52
CA GLU A 499 24.40 -20.73 11.04
C GLU A 499 23.47 -21.59 11.91
N LYS A 500 23.06 -21.11 13.07
CA LYS A 500 22.05 -21.75 13.93
C LYS A 500 20.66 -21.16 13.74
N ARG A 501 20.34 -20.69 12.54
CA ARG A 501 18.96 -20.36 12.23
C ARG A 501 18.10 -21.61 12.39
N ARG A 502 17.31 -21.66 13.41
CA ARG A 502 16.00 -22.28 13.21
C ARG A 502 15.31 -21.42 12.19
N THR A 503 15.38 -21.83 10.94
CA THR A 503 14.48 -21.35 9.91
C THR A 503 13.12 -21.37 10.54
N ILE A 504 12.47 -20.24 10.61
CA ILE A 504 11.03 -20.23 10.79
C ILE A 504 10.57 -21.16 9.68
N PRO A 505 9.87 -22.25 9.96
CA PRO A 505 9.53 -23.28 8.96
C PRO A 505 8.92 -22.69 7.68
N ILE A 506 8.34 -21.53 7.81
CA ILE A 506 7.72 -20.70 6.77
C ILE A 506 8.74 -20.11 5.78
N GLN A 507 10.02 -19.92 6.14
CA GLN A 507 11.01 -19.41 5.19
C GLN A 507 11.58 -20.49 4.26
N ALA A 508 11.45 -21.75 4.66
CA ALA A 508 11.85 -22.88 3.82
C ALA A 508 10.74 -23.29 2.84
N GLU A 509 9.49 -22.85 3.08
CA GLU A 509 8.31 -23.23 2.29
C GLU A 509 7.78 -22.11 1.39
N ILE A 510 8.30 -20.89 1.52
CA ILE A 510 8.06 -19.76 0.60
C ILE A 510 9.29 -19.61 -0.29
#